data_74eb46cd5de7f6277b4f0de8ec8dd509
#
_entry.id   74eb46cd5de7f6277b4f0de8ec8dd509
#
_cell.length_a   1.000
_cell.length_b   1.000
_cell.length_c   1.000
_cell.angle_alpha   90.00
_cell.angle_beta   90.00
_cell.angle_gamma   90.00
#
_symmetry.space_group_name_H-M   'P 1'
#
loop_
_entity.id
_entity.type
_entity.pdbx_description
1 polymer ?
#
loop_
_entity_poly.entity_id
_entity_poly.type
_entity_poly.pdbx_seq_one_letter_code
_entity_poly.pdbx_strand_id
1 'polypeptide(L)'
;IWYYAEVSAPEGYVLDRTEYEINDKDFSDSLSTAVKYADTVRNYRGTTPDLLNDSDHFAYVIGYMDGNVRPYGLISRAETTTIFFRLLKDSVRDGNLLTSNTYTDVADDYWANTAISTMTGLGIVQGRSTTTFDPKAPITRAQFAAICARFDTGKSNGEQTFSDIQGHWAEKYIQRAAELGWIKGFEDGTFRPDTYITRAQAMTMINRVLNRIPEDESDLLPGMNVWPDCNPGDWFYLAVQEATNSHDFEHKAG
;
A
#
# COMPACT_ATOMS: atom_id res chain seq x y z
N ILE A 1 7.17 17.87 -28.68
CA ILE A 1 6.53 17.59 -27.39
C ILE A 1 7.64 17.58 -26.33
N TRP A 2 7.47 18.31 -25.26
CA TRP A 2 8.39 18.35 -24.15
C TRP A 2 7.73 17.73 -22.93
N TYR A 3 8.52 17.10 -22.06
CA TYR A 3 8.05 16.52 -20.81
C TYR A 3 8.87 17.09 -19.65
N TYR A 4 8.27 17.18 -18.48
CA TYR A 4 8.96 17.44 -17.23
C TYR A 4 8.56 16.40 -16.18
N ALA A 5 9.48 16.09 -15.31
CA ALA A 5 9.25 15.26 -14.13
C ALA A 5 9.97 15.88 -12.94
N GLU A 6 9.52 15.59 -11.75
CA GLU A 6 10.22 15.98 -10.54
C GLU A 6 11.52 15.20 -10.43
N VAL A 7 12.64 15.90 -10.17
CA VAL A 7 13.97 15.29 -10.03
C VAL A 7 14.40 15.16 -8.56
N SER A 8 13.72 15.86 -7.65
CA SER A 8 13.92 15.76 -6.21
C SER A 8 12.66 16.17 -5.47
N ALA A 9 12.31 15.44 -4.41
CA ALA A 9 11.22 15.81 -3.50
C ALA A 9 11.79 16.55 -2.28
N PRO A 10 11.02 17.42 -1.61
CA PRO A 10 11.40 17.99 -0.32
C PRO A 10 11.61 16.89 0.74
N GLU A 11 12.41 17.18 1.76
CA GLU A 11 12.66 16.25 2.85
C GLU A 11 11.35 15.76 3.49
N GLY A 12 11.21 14.44 3.62
CA GLY A 12 10.02 13.78 4.16
C GLY A 12 8.89 13.57 3.15
N TYR A 13 9.11 13.84 1.86
CA TYR A 13 8.14 13.62 0.79
C TYR A 13 8.65 12.60 -0.24
N VAL A 14 7.73 11.87 -0.84
CA VAL A 14 8.02 10.91 -1.92
C VAL A 14 8.10 11.64 -3.25
N LEU A 15 9.13 11.34 -4.04
CA LEU A 15 9.31 11.87 -5.38
C LEU A 15 8.15 11.46 -6.30
N ASP A 16 7.51 12.43 -6.96
CA ASP A 16 6.56 12.18 -8.03
C ASP A 16 7.33 12.05 -9.36
N ARG A 17 7.43 10.81 -9.86
CA ARG A 17 8.11 10.49 -11.13
C ARG A 17 7.20 10.53 -12.35
N THR A 18 5.99 11.07 -12.21
CA THR A 18 5.08 11.24 -13.33
C THR A 18 5.70 12.20 -14.35
N GLU A 19 5.78 11.78 -15.60
CA GLU A 19 6.17 12.66 -16.70
C GLU A 19 4.96 13.47 -17.14
N TYR A 20 5.09 14.79 -17.14
CA TYR A 20 4.05 15.72 -17.52
C TYR A 20 4.38 16.31 -18.90
N GLU A 21 3.45 16.18 -19.84
CA GLU A 21 3.60 16.76 -21.17
C GLU A 21 3.47 18.28 -21.13
N ILE A 22 4.37 18.97 -21.83
CA ILE A 22 4.31 20.41 -22.04
C ILE A 22 3.91 20.64 -23.51
N ASN A 23 2.85 21.38 -23.74
CA ASN A 23 2.39 21.76 -25.05
C ASN A 23 2.34 23.30 -25.23
N ASP A 24 2.13 23.77 -26.46
CA ASP A 24 2.16 25.19 -26.79
C ASP A 24 1.15 26.04 -26.01
N LYS A 25 0.09 25.44 -25.47
CA LYS A 25 -0.94 26.15 -24.69
C LYS A 25 -0.47 26.46 -23.26
N ASP A 26 0.59 25.81 -22.81
CA ASP A 26 1.15 25.98 -21.47
C ASP A 26 2.05 27.20 -21.34
N PHE A 27 2.34 27.90 -22.45
CA PHE A 27 3.15 29.11 -22.46
C PHE A 27 2.26 30.34 -22.56
N SER A 28 2.55 31.37 -21.77
CA SER A 28 1.84 32.65 -21.87
C SER A 28 2.34 33.44 -23.07
N ASP A 29 1.45 34.17 -23.76
CA ASP A 29 1.75 35.00 -24.91
C ASP A 29 2.66 36.20 -24.64
N SER A 30 3.20 36.40 -23.43
CA SER A 30 4.08 37.51 -23.13
C SER A 30 5.53 37.18 -23.50
N LEU A 31 6.04 37.90 -24.44
CA LEU A 31 7.37 37.75 -25.07
C LEU A 31 8.59 37.91 -24.16
N SER A 32 8.47 38.19 -22.86
CA SER A 32 9.62 38.48 -22.03
C SER A 32 10.11 37.39 -21.10
N THR A 33 9.26 36.47 -20.71
CA THR A 33 9.63 35.26 -19.93
C THR A 33 8.53 34.20 -20.07
N ALA A 34 8.78 33.13 -20.81
CA ALA A 34 7.91 31.97 -20.82
C ALA A 34 8.02 31.27 -19.44
N VAL A 35 7.10 31.57 -18.54
CA VAL A 35 6.99 30.86 -17.28
C VAL A 35 5.82 29.92 -17.41
N LYS A 36 6.10 28.63 -17.51
CA LYS A 36 5.07 27.62 -17.29
C LYS A 36 4.87 27.49 -15.78
N TYR A 37 3.62 27.71 -15.36
CA TYR A 37 3.20 27.22 -14.06
C TYR A 37 2.92 25.73 -14.24
N ALA A 38 3.85 24.88 -13.79
CA ALA A 38 3.61 23.46 -13.73
C ALA A 38 2.30 23.20 -12.99
N ASP A 39 1.53 22.26 -13.46
CA ASP A 39 0.47 21.68 -12.65
C ASP A 39 1.06 21.28 -11.30
N THR A 40 0.30 21.43 -10.24
CA THR A 40 0.81 21.16 -8.89
C THR A 40 1.33 19.74 -8.82
N VAL A 41 2.64 19.56 -8.78
CA VAL A 41 3.27 18.29 -8.48
C VAL A 41 2.98 17.99 -7.01
N ARG A 42 2.30 16.89 -6.75
CA ARG A 42 1.91 16.51 -5.40
C ARG A 42 2.94 15.57 -4.82
N ASN A 43 3.71 16.07 -3.90
CA ASN A 43 4.62 15.26 -3.10
C ASN A 43 3.87 14.63 -1.93
N TYR A 44 3.97 13.33 -1.82
CA TYR A 44 3.39 12.57 -0.72
C TYR A 44 4.39 12.46 0.42
N ARG A 45 3.93 12.63 1.64
CA ARG A 45 4.78 12.47 2.83
C ARG A 45 5.15 11.00 2.96
N GLY A 46 6.41 10.67 2.69
CA GLY A 46 6.95 9.32 2.72
C GLY A 46 7.27 8.84 4.15
N THR A 47 6.29 8.90 5.08
CA THR A 47 6.48 8.39 6.43
C THR A 47 5.61 7.17 6.65
N THR A 48 6.21 6.10 7.15
CA THR A 48 5.48 4.94 7.65
C THR A 48 4.52 5.36 8.76
N PRO A 49 3.27 4.86 8.80
CA PRO A 49 2.34 5.16 9.89
C PRO A 49 2.91 4.81 11.27
N ASP A 50 2.64 5.64 12.27
CA ASP A 50 3.22 5.54 13.63
C ASP A 50 3.01 4.18 14.31
N LEU A 51 1.94 3.46 13.98
CA LEU A 51 1.64 2.14 14.54
C LEU A 51 2.45 1.01 13.89
N LEU A 52 3.01 1.22 12.70
CA LEU A 52 3.74 0.21 11.94
C LEU A 52 5.24 0.28 12.20
N ASN A 53 5.90 -0.88 12.08
CA ASN A 53 7.35 -1.01 12.21
C ASN A 53 8.03 -0.30 11.04
N ASP A 54 8.90 0.63 11.37
CA ASP A 54 9.71 1.47 10.48
C ASP A 54 11.22 1.26 10.68
N SER A 55 11.62 0.39 11.63
CA SER A 55 13.01 0.15 12.00
C SER A 55 13.61 -1.12 11.40
N ASP A 56 12.77 -2.09 11.03
CA ASP A 56 13.24 -3.39 10.56
C ASP A 56 12.56 -3.77 9.24
N HIS A 57 13.34 -4.19 8.24
CA HIS A 57 12.83 -4.77 7.00
C HIS A 57 12.79 -6.30 7.11
N PHE A 58 11.87 -6.85 7.90
CA PHE A 58 11.64 -8.29 7.93
C PHE A 58 10.65 -8.74 6.86
N ALA A 59 10.82 -9.97 6.37
CA ALA A 59 9.89 -10.60 5.45
C ALA A 59 8.50 -10.73 6.08
N TYR A 60 7.51 -10.03 5.55
CA TYR A 60 6.14 -10.09 6.05
C TYR A 60 5.23 -11.02 5.24
N VAL A 61 5.67 -11.45 4.06
CA VAL A 61 5.04 -12.46 3.23
C VAL A 61 5.95 -13.70 3.15
N ILE A 62 5.35 -14.86 3.28
CA ILE A 62 6.02 -16.16 3.15
C ILE A 62 5.46 -16.83 1.89
N GLY A 63 6.33 -17.49 1.13
CA GLY A 63 5.94 -18.34 0.01
C GLY A 63 5.20 -19.62 0.49
N TYR A 64 4.71 -20.37 -0.46
CA TYR A 64 4.04 -21.63 -0.20
C TYR A 64 5.05 -22.79 -0.12
N MET A 65 4.60 -23.93 0.43
CA MET A 65 5.44 -25.14 0.58
C MET A 65 5.94 -25.72 -0.77
N ASP A 66 5.29 -25.36 -1.87
CA ASP A 66 5.70 -25.71 -3.23
C ASP A 66 6.81 -24.81 -3.81
N GLY A 67 7.30 -23.87 -3.00
CA GLY A 67 8.35 -22.94 -3.39
C GLY A 67 7.87 -21.74 -4.21
N ASN A 68 6.58 -21.54 -4.38
CA ASN A 68 6.02 -20.42 -5.13
C ASN A 68 5.52 -19.30 -4.20
N VAL A 69 5.50 -18.06 -4.67
CA VAL A 69 4.92 -16.91 -3.95
C VAL A 69 3.49 -16.62 -4.42
N ARG A 70 3.11 -17.14 -5.58
CA ARG A 70 1.78 -17.01 -6.22
C ARG A 70 1.33 -15.56 -6.38
N PRO A 71 2.06 -14.74 -7.14
CA PRO A 71 1.80 -13.28 -7.22
C PRO A 71 0.42 -12.94 -7.77
N TYR A 72 -0.11 -13.76 -8.67
CA TYR A 72 -1.45 -13.59 -9.26
C TYR A 72 -2.58 -14.25 -8.42
N GLY A 73 -2.24 -15.00 -7.37
CA GLY A 73 -3.24 -15.54 -6.45
C GLY A 73 -3.97 -14.42 -5.70
N LEU A 74 -5.26 -14.62 -5.41
CA LEU A 74 -6.01 -13.69 -4.57
C LEU A 74 -5.53 -13.81 -3.12
N ILE A 75 -5.52 -12.66 -2.42
CA ILE A 75 -5.22 -12.63 -0.98
C ILE A 75 -6.51 -12.54 -0.18
N SER A 76 -6.60 -13.34 0.88
CA SER A 76 -7.78 -13.33 1.75
C SER A 76 -7.77 -12.20 2.76
N ARG A 77 -8.92 -11.94 3.35
CA ARG A 77 -9.10 -10.96 4.43
C ARG A 77 -8.27 -11.34 5.66
N ALA A 78 -8.22 -12.64 6.02
CA ALA A 78 -7.43 -13.12 7.14
C ALA A 78 -5.92 -12.96 6.89
N GLU A 79 -5.42 -13.30 5.69
CA GLU A 79 -4.02 -13.11 5.33
C GLU A 79 -3.62 -11.64 5.37
N THR A 80 -4.42 -10.75 4.79
CA THR A 80 -4.17 -9.30 4.82
C THR A 80 -4.13 -8.77 6.27
N THR A 81 -5.09 -9.19 7.10
CA THR A 81 -5.14 -8.79 8.51
C THR A 81 -3.90 -9.28 9.27
N THR A 82 -3.48 -10.52 9.04
CA THR A 82 -2.31 -11.11 9.70
C THR A 82 -1.01 -10.42 9.28
N ILE A 83 -0.88 -10.03 8.01
CA ILE A 83 0.28 -9.26 7.54
C ILE A 83 0.36 -7.94 8.31
N PHE A 84 -0.69 -7.14 8.33
CA PHE A 84 -0.67 -5.87 9.05
C PHE A 84 -0.50 -6.04 10.57
N PHE A 85 -1.06 -7.08 11.17
CA PHE A 85 -0.82 -7.41 12.59
C PHE A 85 0.67 -7.67 12.87
N ARG A 86 1.36 -8.43 11.99
CA ARG A 86 2.80 -8.69 12.12
C ARG A 86 3.65 -7.44 11.90
N LEU A 87 3.16 -6.51 11.09
CA LEU A 87 3.82 -5.24 10.80
C LEU A 87 3.62 -4.17 11.88
N LEU A 88 2.78 -4.39 12.88
CA LEU A 88 2.68 -3.49 14.04
C LEU A 88 4.02 -3.44 14.79
N LYS A 89 4.37 -2.27 15.32
CA LYS A 89 5.45 -2.15 16.32
C LYS A 89 5.15 -3.11 17.48
N ASP A 90 6.18 -3.75 18.02
CA ASP A 90 6.02 -4.72 19.11
C ASP A 90 5.27 -4.13 20.32
N SER A 91 5.60 -2.90 20.70
CA SER A 91 4.91 -2.20 21.79
C SER A 91 3.43 -1.97 21.52
N VAL A 92 3.04 -1.72 20.26
CA VAL A 92 1.64 -1.55 19.87
C VAL A 92 0.93 -2.90 19.86
N ARG A 93 1.55 -3.90 19.26
CA ARG A 93 0.97 -5.25 19.19
C ARG A 93 0.76 -5.85 20.56
N ASP A 94 1.80 -5.85 21.40
CA ASP A 94 1.77 -6.49 22.71
C ASP A 94 0.88 -5.73 23.71
N GLY A 95 0.85 -4.40 23.61
CA GLY A 95 -0.03 -3.56 24.43
C GLY A 95 -1.52 -3.64 24.08
N ASN A 96 -1.88 -4.19 22.91
CA ASN A 96 -3.26 -4.28 22.43
C ASN A 96 -3.68 -5.73 22.08
N LEU A 97 -2.94 -6.73 22.53
CA LEU A 97 -3.16 -8.11 22.16
C LEU A 97 -4.53 -8.60 22.64
N LEU A 98 -5.35 -9.07 21.71
CA LEU A 98 -6.65 -9.69 21.97
C LEU A 98 -6.72 -11.08 21.34
N THR A 99 -7.29 -12.04 22.06
CA THR A 99 -7.44 -13.44 21.63
C THR A 99 -8.89 -13.87 21.44
N SER A 100 -9.83 -12.94 21.65
CA SER A 100 -11.27 -13.17 21.48
C SER A 100 -11.92 -12.03 20.71
N ASN A 101 -12.96 -12.35 19.97
CA ASN A 101 -13.74 -11.42 19.17
C ASN A 101 -15.23 -11.81 19.18
N THR A 102 -16.06 -11.03 18.47
CA THR A 102 -17.51 -11.25 18.39
C THR A 102 -17.92 -12.00 17.11
N TYR A 103 -16.97 -12.38 16.26
CA TYR A 103 -17.25 -13.02 14.97
C TYR A 103 -17.50 -14.50 15.12
N THR A 104 -18.68 -14.96 14.74
CA THR A 104 -19.09 -16.38 14.85
C THR A 104 -18.35 -17.30 13.86
N ASP A 105 -17.73 -16.73 12.84
CA ASP A 105 -16.96 -17.42 11.81
C ASP A 105 -15.43 -17.34 12.02
N VAL A 106 -15.01 -16.84 13.19
CA VAL A 106 -13.60 -16.81 13.64
C VAL A 106 -13.53 -17.51 15.01
N ALA A 107 -13.31 -18.80 14.99
CA ALA A 107 -13.18 -19.60 16.21
C ALA A 107 -11.89 -19.24 16.99
N ASP A 108 -11.86 -19.52 18.28
CA ASP A 108 -10.72 -19.19 19.15
C ASP A 108 -9.42 -19.88 18.71
N ASP A 109 -9.52 -21.09 18.13
CA ASP A 109 -8.41 -21.85 17.59
C ASP A 109 -8.09 -21.54 16.11
N TYR A 110 -8.83 -20.61 15.49
CA TYR A 110 -8.54 -20.21 14.12
C TYR A 110 -7.17 -19.54 14.03
N TRP A 111 -6.34 -19.95 13.08
CA TRP A 111 -4.94 -19.52 12.96
C TRP A 111 -4.74 -17.99 12.94
N ALA A 112 -5.71 -17.23 12.46
CA ALA A 112 -5.67 -15.76 12.41
C ALA A 112 -6.50 -15.09 13.51
N ASN A 113 -7.05 -15.86 14.48
CA ASN A 113 -7.93 -15.30 15.51
C ASN A 113 -7.29 -14.12 16.25
N THR A 114 -6.08 -14.28 16.76
CA THR A 114 -5.36 -13.23 17.50
C THR A 114 -5.16 -11.98 16.64
N ALA A 115 -4.76 -12.15 15.38
CA ALA A 115 -4.59 -11.03 14.47
C ALA A 115 -5.92 -10.30 14.19
N ILE A 116 -6.98 -11.03 13.90
CA ILE A 116 -8.31 -10.47 13.63
C ILE A 116 -8.85 -9.76 14.88
N SER A 117 -8.76 -10.38 16.05
CA SER A 117 -9.24 -9.82 17.32
C SER A 117 -8.50 -8.51 17.67
N THR A 118 -7.17 -8.53 17.61
CA THR A 118 -6.34 -7.37 17.92
C THR A 118 -6.58 -6.22 16.93
N MET A 119 -6.56 -6.51 15.63
CA MET A 119 -6.74 -5.50 14.59
C MET A 119 -8.16 -4.93 14.56
N THR A 120 -9.15 -5.71 14.98
CA THR A 120 -10.52 -5.22 15.21
C THR A 120 -10.58 -4.31 16.43
N GLY A 121 -9.94 -4.69 17.54
CA GLY A 121 -9.83 -3.89 18.76
C GLY A 121 -9.15 -2.53 18.51
N LEU A 122 -8.14 -2.50 17.67
CA LEU A 122 -7.47 -1.27 17.20
C LEU A 122 -8.31 -0.44 16.21
N GLY A 123 -9.45 -0.97 15.73
CA GLY A 123 -10.29 -0.30 14.73
C GLY A 123 -9.71 -0.30 13.30
N ILE A 124 -8.60 -1.01 13.05
CA ILE A 124 -7.94 -1.07 11.74
C ILE A 124 -8.71 -1.97 10.77
N VAL A 125 -9.21 -3.12 11.23
CA VAL A 125 -10.08 -3.97 10.42
C VAL A 125 -11.50 -3.99 10.97
N GLN A 126 -12.45 -4.33 10.10
CA GLN A 126 -13.86 -4.47 10.47
C GLN A 126 -14.44 -5.72 9.79
N GLY A 127 -15.38 -6.37 10.49
CA GLY A 127 -16.18 -7.43 9.91
C GLY A 127 -17.08 -6.94 8.77
N ARG A 128 -17.66 -7.86 8.03
CA ARG A 128 -18.76 -7.56 7.10
C ARG A 128 -20.04 -7.21 7.84
N SER A 129 -20.17 -7.72 9.07
CA SER A 129 -21.21 -7.36 10.03
C SER A 129 -20.62 -7.35 11.44
N THR A 130 -21.44 -7.11 12.43
CA THR A 130 -21.05 -7.16 13.86
C THR A 130 -20.66 -8.56 14.32
N THR A 131 -21.10 -9.62 13.60
CA THR A 131 -20.89 -11.03 13.96
C THR A 131 -20.21 -11.86 12.90
N THR A 132 -19.85 -11.30 11.75
CA THR A 132 -19.24 -12.03 10.62
C THR A 132 -18.02 -11.27 10.12
N PHE A 133 -16.86 -11.93 10.10
CA PHE A 133 -15.62 -11.39 9.54
C PHE A 133 -15.40 -11.78 8.09
N ASP A 134 -15.77 -13.02 7.72
CA ASP A 134 -15.53 -13.67 6.43
C ASP A 134 -14.01 -13.83 6.12
N PRO A 135 -13.27 -14.57 6.98
CA PRO A 135 -11.81 -14.59 6.96
C PRO A 135 -11.20 -15.19 5.69
N LYS A 136 -11.89 -16.15 5.06
CA LYS A 136 -11.41 -16.86 3.86
C LYS A 136 -11.74 -16.13 2.55
N ALA A 137 -12.64 -15.16 2.58
CA ALA A 137 -13.00 -14.43 1.40
C ALA A 137 -11.82 -13.59 0.86
N PRO A 138 -11.67 -13.47 -0.45
CA PRO A 138 -10.73 -12.53 -1.04
C PRO A 138 -11.06 -11.09 -0.60
N ILE A 139 -10.03 -10.28 -0.40
CA ILE A 139 -10.21 -8.87 -0.05
C ILE A 139 -10.40 -8.01 -1.32
N THR A 140 -11.32 -7.04 -1.27
CA THR A 140 -11.46 -6.08 -2.36
C THR A 140 -10.46 -4.93 -2.24
N ARG A 141 -10.22 -4.22 -3.34
CA ARG A 141 -9.35 -3.02 -3.36
C ARG A 141 -9.85 -1.95 -2.39
N ALA A 142 -11.16 -1.73 -2.32
CA ALA A 142 -11.76 -0.80 -1.37
C ALA A 142 -11.53 -1.19 0.08
N GLN A 143 -11.71 -2.47 0.42
CA GLN A 143 -11.47 -2.97 1.77
C GLN A 143 -9.99 -2.82 2.17
N PHE A 144 -9.08 -3.12 1.24
CA PHE A 144 -7.65 -2.96 1.47
C PHE A 144 -7.28 -1.48 1.66
N ALA A 145 -7.76 -0.58 0.81
CA ALA A 145 -7.55 0.86 0.93
C ALA A 145 -8.09 1.40 2.27
N ALA A 146 -9.24 0.90 2.73
CA ALA A 146 -9.79 1.28 4.02
C ALA A 146 -8.91 0.82 5.20
N ILE A 147 -8.30 -0.37 5.13
CA ILE A 147 -7.33 -0.83 6.14
C ILE A 147 -6.13 0.11 6.16
N CYS A 148 -5.52 0.40 5.01
CA CYS A 148 -4.38 1.32 4.91
C CYS A 148 -4.72 2.70 5.49
N ALA A 149 -5.83 3.30 5.07
CA ALA A 149 -6.22 4.64 5.50
C ALA A 149 -6.52 4.75 7.00
N ARG A 150 -6.89 3.65 7.68
CA ARG A 150 -7.13 3.64 9.12
C ARG A 150 -5.87 3.66 9.98
N PHE A 151 -4.71 3.41 9.38
CA PHE A 151 -3.43 3.64 10.06
C PHE A 151 -3.07 5.13 10.14
N ASP A 152 -3.71 5.97 9.33
CA ASP A 152 -3.51 7.41 9.37
C ASP A 152 -4.65 8.10 10.11
N THR A 153 -4.30 9.10 10.92
CA THR A 153 -5.28 9.88 11.69
C THR A 153 -5.79 11.11 10.96
N GLY A 154 -5.21 11.41 9.80
CA GLY A 154 -5.60 12.55 8.96
C GLY A 154 -6.93 12.33 8.25
N LYS A 155 -7.48 13.41 7.75
CA LYS A 155 -8.70 13.39 6.93
C LYS A 155 -8.34 13.64 5.48
N SER A 156 -9.05 12.98 4.58
CA SER A 156 -8.98 13.34 3.15
C SER A 156 -9.45 14.77 2.94
N ASN A 157 -8.72 15.51 2.11
CA ASN A 157 -9.12 16.83 1.62
C ASN A 157 -10.02 16.74 0.37
N GLY A 158 -10.28 15.52 -0.13
CA GLY A 158 -11.14 15.26 -1.29
C GLY A 158 -10.51 15.56 -2.63
N GLU A 159 -9.22 15.84 -2.68
CA GLU A 159 -8.54 16.24 -3.92
C GLU A 159 -8.25 15.05 -4.85
N GLN A 160 -8.00 13.86 -4.30
CA GLN A 160 -7.81 12.65 -5.09
C GLN A 160 -9.13 11.96 -5.36
N THR A 161 -9.56 11.98 -6.60
CA THR A 161 -10.83 11.36 -7.01
C THR A 161 -10.60 10.36 -8.14
N PHE A 162 -11.40 9.28 -8.12
CA PHE A 162 -11.50 8.32 -9.21
C PHE A 162 -12.94 8.31 -9.71
N SER A 163 -13.14 8.08 -10.99
CA SER A 163 -14.46 8.20 -11.64
C SER A 163 -15.52 7.22 -11.10
N ASP A 164 -15.09 6.15 -10.43
CA ASP A 164 -15.93 5.03 -9.99
C ASP A 164 -16.06 4.89 -8.48
N ILE A 165 -15.65 5.90 -7.70
CA ILE A 165 -15.75 5.84 -6.22
C ILE A 165 -16.82 6.76 -5.62
N GLN A 166 -17.42 7.64 -6.42
CA GLN A 166 -18.40 8.59 -5.92
C GLN A 166 -19.61 7.87 -5.30
N GLY A 167 -19.90 8.18 -4.04
CA GLY A 167 -20.96 7.53 -3.27
C GLY A 167 -20.65 6.11 -2.81
N HIS A 168 -19.47 5.58 -3.09
CA HIS A 168 -19.03 4.30 -2.57
C HIS A 168 -18.69 4.41 -1.07
N TRP A 169 -19.00 3.39 -0.27
CA TRP A 169 -18.78 3.41 1.18
C TRP A 169 -17.33 3.72 1.58
N ALA A 170 -16.35 3.32 0.75
CA ALA A 170 -14.94 3.52 0.99
C ALA A 170 -14.36 4.79 0.33
N GLU A 171 -15.18 5.63 -0.29
CA GLU A 171 -14.72 6.81 -1.04
C GLU A 171 -13.67 7.62 -0.28
N LYS A 172 -13.96 8.02 0.96
CA LYS A 172 -13.04 8.83 1.78
C LYS A 172 -11.75 8.09 2.15
N TYR A 173 -11.81 6.77 2.34
CA TYR A 173 -10.64 5.95 2.62
C TYR A 173 -9.75 5.81 1.39
N ILE A 174 -10.36 5.61 0.22
CA ILE A 174 -9.65 5.52 -1.06
C ILE A 174 -8.97 6.86 -1.37
N GLN A 175 -9.69 7.98 -1.25
CA GLN A 175 -9.14 9.32 -1.41
C GLN A 175 -7.95 9.54 -0.48
N ARG A 176 -8.10 9.24 0.83
CA ARG A 176 -7.02 9.42 1.80
C ARG A 176 -5.79 8.56 1.50
N ALA A 177 -5.97 7.28 1.22
CA ALA A 177 -4.86 6.40 0.88
C ALA A 177 -4.16 6.80 -0.44
N ALA A 178 -4.90 7.37 -1.40
CA ALA A 178 -4.33 7.92 -2.63
C ALA A 178 -3.56 9.23 -2.40
N GLU A 179 -4.09 10.14 -1.56
CA GLU A 179 -3.40 11.36 -1.14
C GLU A 179 -2.07 11.09 -0.44
N LEU A 180 -1.99 9.96 0.29
CA LEU A 180 -0.77 9.50 0.94
C LEU A 180 0.17 8.72 0.00
N GLY A 181 -0.20 8.54 -1.27
CA GLY A 181 0.60 7.78 -2.24
C GLY A 181 0.61 6.26 -2.03
N TRP A 182 -0.17 5.74 -1.07
CA TRP A 182 -0.19 4.31 -0.72
C TRP A 182 -0.90 3.44 -1.74
N ILE A 183 -1.87 4.02 -2.44
CA ILE A 183 -2.59 3.36 -3.53
C ILE A 183 -2.60 4.23 -4.78
N LYS A 184 -2.72 3.58 -5.94
CA LYS A 184 -2.90 4.24 -7.23
C LYS A 184 -4.13 3.67 -7.94
N GLY A 185 -4.79 4.49 -8.75
CA GLY A 185 -5.82 4.05 -9.68
C GLY A 185 -5.23 3.44 -10.95
N PHE A 186 -6.08 3.23 -11.92
CA PHE A 186 -5.72 2.78 -13.26
C PHE A 186 -5.61 3.97 -14.21
N GLU A 187 -4.93 3.79 -15.34
CA GLU A 187 -4.74 4.82 -16.37
C GLU A 187 -6.06 5.39 -16.93
N ASP A 188 -7.14 4.61 -16.86
CA ASP A 188 -8.47 5.01 -17.27
C ASP A 188 -9.20 5.93 -16.24
N GLY A 189 -8.50 6.34 -15.19
CA GLY A 189 -9.05 7.18 -14.12
C GLY A 189 -9.96 6.45 -13.14
N THR A 190 -10.02 5.11 -13.18
CA THR A 190 -10.80 4.30 -12.24
C THR A 190 -9.96 3.77 -11.09
N PHE A 191 -10.60 3.41 -9.97
CA PHE A 191 -9.99 2.69 -8.86
C PHE A 191 -10.37 1.21 -8.83
N ARG A 192 -11.54 0.88 -9.35
CA ARG A 192 -12.15 -0.46 -9.34
C ARG A 192 -12.33 -1.00 -7.93
N PRO A 193 -13.12 -0.33 -7.08
CA PRO A 193 -13.18 -0.56 -5.62
C PRO A 193 -13.61 -1.98 -5.24
N ASP A 194 -14.53 -2.59 -5.99
CA ASP A 194 -15.12 -3.90 -5.69
C ASP A 194 -14.34 -5.08 -6.30
N THR A 195 -13.29 -4.83 -7.05
CA THR A 195 -12.44 -5.91 -7.57
C THR A 195 -11.56 -6.48 -6.47
N TYR A 196 -11.34 -7.79 -6.50
CA TYR A 196 -10.39 -8.46 -5.61
C TYR A 196 -8.95 -8.12 -5.99
N ILE A 197 -8.08 -8.07 -4.99
CA ILE A 197 -6.65 -7.84 -5.23
C ILE A 197 -5.87 -9.14 -5.21
N THR A 198 -4.80 -9.15 -6.00
CA THR A 198 -3.82 -10.23 -5.99
C THR A 198 -2.79 -10.02 -4.88
N ARG A 199 -2.04 -11.08 -4.56
CA ARG A 199 -0.93 -11.02 -3.60
C ARG A 199 0.13 -10.01 -4.04
N ALA A 200 0.47 -9.96 -5.34
CA ALA A 200 1.41 -8.96 -5.87
C ALA A 200 0.91 -7.51 -5.67
N GLN A 201 -0.37 -7.26 -5.94
CA GLN A 201 -0.96 -5.95 -5.71
C GLN A 201 -0.95 -5.57 -4.21
N ALA A 202 -1.25 -6.54 -3.34
CA ALA A 202 -1.19 -6.31 -1.89
C ALA A 202 0.23 -5.97 -1.44
N MET A 203 1.25 -6.74 -1.85
CA MET A 203 2.66 -6.47 -1.53
C MET A 203 3.10 -5.09 -2.02
N THR A 204 2.74 -4.73 -3.26
CA THR A 204 3.06 -3.40 -3.82
C THR A 204 2.44 -2.27 -2.99
N MET A 205 1.18 -2.41 -2.57
CA MET A 205 0.52 -1.40 -1.75
C MET A 205 1.07 -1.35 -0.32
N ILE A 206 1.36 -2.51 0.31
CA ILE A 206 1.96 -2.57 1.64
C ILE A 206 3.35 -1.91 1.64
N ASN A 207 4.19 -2.20 0.64
CA ASN A 207 5.51 -1.57 0.53
C ASN A 207 5.40 -0.03 0.45
N ARG A 208 4.39 0.50 -0.23
CA ARG A 208 4.14 1.95 -0.26
C ARG A 208 3.72 2.49 1.11
N VAL A 209 2.85 1.78 1.84
CA VAL A 209 2.48 2.15 3.22
C VAL A 209 3.68 2.17 4.14
N LEU A 210 4.61 1.21 3.96
CA LEU A 210 5.84 1.10 4.75
C LEU A 210 6.98 2.00 4.26
N ASN A 211 6.77 2.69 3.14
CA ASN A 211 7.84 3.44 2.45
C ASN A 211 9.07 2.57 2.11
N ARG A 212 8.84 1.31 1.71
CA ARG A 212 9.84 0.32 1.33
C ARG A 212 9.72 0.05 -0.17
N ILE A 213 10.31 0.90 -0.99
CA ILE A 213 10.13 0.89 -2.45
C ILE A 213 11.50 0.85 -3.13
N PRO A 214 12.04 -0.36 -3.42
CA PRO A 214 13.21 -0.47 -4.28
C PRO A 214 12.91 0.15 -5.65
N GLU A 215 13.86 0.93 -6.17
CA GLU A 215 13.68 1.63 -7.45
C GLU A 215 14.00 0.73 -8.63
N ASP A 216 15.05 -0.08 -8.49
CA ASP A 216 15.49 -1.04 -9.49
C ASP A 216 16.18 -2.25 -8.84
N GLU A 217 16.66 -3.17 -9.67
CA GLU A 217 17.32 -4.40 -9.19
C GLU A 217 18.64 -4.15 -8.46
N SER A 218 19.28 -3.01 -8.64
CA SER A 218 20.53 -2.67 -7.92
C SER A 218 20.28 -2.35 -6.44
N ASP A 219 19.04 -2.12 -6.05
CA ASP A 219 18.62 -1.94 -4.66
C ASP A 219 18.43 -3.27 -3.92
N LEU A 220 18.41 -4.37 -4.66
CA LEU A 220 18.25 -5.69 -4.06
C LEU A 220 19.60 -6.24 -3.58
N LEU A 221 19.59 -6.88 -2.40
CA LEU A 221 20.80 -7.45 -1.85
C LEU A 221 21.13 -8.82 -2.46
N PRO A 222 22.42 -9.14 -2.63
CA PRO A 222 22.84 -10.47 -3.05
C PRO A 222 22.35 -11.55 -2.08
N GLY A 223 21.85 -12.67 -2.62
CA GLY A 223 21.39 -13.80 -1.82
C GLY A 223 19.95 -13.74 -1.34
N MET A 224 19.17 -12.75 -1.77
CA MET A 224 17.72 -12.76 -1.59
C MET A 224 17.08 -14.01 -2.22
N ASN A 225 16.00 -14.50 -1.62
CA ASN A 225 15.25 -15.64 -2.13
C ASN A 225 14.71 -15.35 -3.52
N VAL A 226 14.83 -16.32 -4.41
CA VAL A 226 14.30 -16.26 -5.78
C VAL A 226 13.07 -17.18 -5.85
N TRP A 227 12.00 -16.67 -6.44
CA TRP A 227 10.74 -17.39 -6.58
C TRP A 227 10.56 -17.84 -8.02
N PRO A 228 10.27 -19.14 -8.30
CA PRO A 228 10.11 -19.66 -9.67
C PRO A 228 9.00 -18.95 -10.46
N ASP A 229 8.01 -18.39 -9.79
CA ASP A 229 6.86 -17.70 -10.36
C ASP A 229 6.92 -16.16 -10.22
N CYS A 230 8.13 -15.61 -9.98
CA CYS A 230 8.38 -14.18 -9.91
C CYS A 230 9.77 -13.87 -10.49
N ASN A 231 9.80 -13.35 -11.73
CA ASN A 231 11.04 -13.17 -12.48
C ASN A 231 11.42 -11.69 -12.58
N PRO A 232 12.71 -11.37 -12.73
CA PRO A 232 13.14 -10.04 -13.16
C PRO A 232 12.37 -9.59 -14.40
N GLY A 233 11.88 -8.36 -14.39
CA GLY A 233 11.03 -7.81 -15.45
C GLY A 233 9.53 -7.95 -15.22
N ASP A 234 9.07 -8.77 -14.26
CA ASP A 234 7.68 -8.72 -13.80
C ASP A 234 7.44 -7.38 -13.07
N TRP A 235 6.32 -6.72 -13.36
CA TRP A 235 5.99 -5.41 -12.76
C TRP A 235 5.97 -5.41 -11.23
N PHE A 236 5.79 -6.57 -10.62
CA PHE A 236 5.75 -6.77 -9.18
C PHE A 236 7.07 -7.32 -8.60
N TYR A 237 8.08 -7.58 -9.42
CA TYR A 237 9.31 -8.27 -9.00
C TYR A 237 9.94 -7.62 -7.77
N LEU A 238 10.25 -6.34 -7.85
CA LEU A 238 10.86 -5.58 -6.74
C LEU A 238 9.99 -5.61 -5.49
N ALA A 239 8.68 -5.46 -5.64
CA ALA A 239 7.75 -5.48 -4.52
C ALA A 239 7.69 -6.86 -3.83
N VAL A 240 7.79 -7.95 -4.59
CA VAL A 240 7.84 -9.30 -4.06
C VAL A 240 9.15 -9.55 -3.34
N GLN A 241 10.29 -9.12 -3.92
CA GLN A 241 11.60 -9.27 -3.28
C GLN A 241 11.63 -8.56 -1.93
N GLU A 242 11.20 -7.31 -1.85
CA GLU A 242 11.09 -6.54 -0.61
C GLU A 242 10.18 -7.22 0.43
N ALA A 243 9.01 -7.73 0.00
CA ALA A 243 8.01 -8.31 0.90
C ALA A 243 8.41 -9.67 1.48
N THR A 244 9.28 -10.42 0.77
CA THR A 244 9.58 -11.83 1.06
C THR A 244 10.98 -12.09 1.59
N ASN A 245 11.80 -11.05 1.70
CA ASN A 245 13.16 -11.14 2.20
C ASN A 245 13.35 -10.24 3.42
N SER A 246 13.98 -10.78 4.47
CA SER A 246 14.46 -9.96 5.60
C SER A 246 15.86 -9.45 5.25
N HIS A 247 16.10 -8.16 5.41
CA HIS A 247 17.36 -7.54 5.04
C HIS A 247 17.62 -6.25 5.84
N ASP A 248 18.88 -5.86 5.92
CA ASP A 248 19.27 -4.52 6.34
C ASP A 248 18.98 -3.54 5.20
N PHE A 249 18.72 -2.28 5.53
CA PHE A 249 18.40 -1.26 4.55
C PHE A 249 19.11 0.05 4.85
N GLU A 250 19.29 0.85 3.81
CA GLU A 250 19.75 2.23 3.90
C GLU A 250 18.78 3.12 3.12
N HIS A 251 18.46 4.28 3.69
CA HIS A 251 17.73 5.29 2.93
C HIS A 251 18.71 5.98 1.97
N LYS A 252 18.39 5.98 0.68
CA LYS A 252 19.14 6.79 -0.28
C LYS A 252 19.01 8.26 0.10
N ALA A 253 20.14 8.95 0.13
CA ALA A 253 20.13 10.39 0.25
C ALA A 253 19.44 10.97 -1.00
N GLY A 254 18.36 11.73 -0.80
CA GLY A 254 17.65 12.43 -1.86
C GLY A 254 18.47 13.53 -2.51
#